data_01a0f91bf77d154af0c66c1f7377e949
#
_entry.id   01a0f91bf77d154af0c66c1f7377e949
#
_cell.length_a   1.000
_cell.length_b   1.000
_cell.length_c   1.000
_cell.angle_alpha   90.00
_cell.angle_beta   90.00
_cell.angle_gamma   90.00
#
_symmetry.space_group_name_H-M   'P 1'
#
loop_
_entity.id
_entity.type
_entity.pdbx_description
1 polymer ?
#
loop_
_entity_poly.entity_id
_entity_poly.type
_entity_poly.pdbx_seq_one_letter_code
_entity_poly.pdbx_strand_id
1 'polypeptide(L)'
;MDSNRGEIESEHGPRTSELTLNGEAGKTLSNNSAEMKFSYERRKGFRGSASRRSASVSDQAVHTIVEELKKRIALPFDIKVIFAQCGSPDSFYDEDSHEIVICYELIDGYYNLFSQTLKGRTAQNEAAKGATVSIFLHEVAHALIDGWDLPITGREEDAADQFSTLLLINGMPDGDEMALAGARSFKLLAALEKGREKDYSDAHSLDEQRFFNTICLVYGHRPEQYEYLIRNGTLPPDRAFECEEDYTRLNRSWQTLLGPHLAYSSYQEKARGYGSSQEEARRNVMRTRLQ
;
A
#
# COMPACT_ATOMS: atom_id res chain seq x y z
N MET A 1 -67.83 16.19 -27.20
CA MET A 1 -68.40 16.10 -25.84
C MET A 1 -67.35 15.35 -25.07
N ASP A 2 -66.67 15.86 -24.25
CA ASP A 2 -66.29 16.93 -23.44
C ASP A 2 -64.83 16.67 -22.94
N SER A 3 -64.08 17.67 -23.15
CA SER A 3 -62.82 17.97 -22.58
C SER A 3 -62.83 17.93 -21.05
N ASN A 4 -61.77 17.43 -20.45
CA ASN A 4 -61.26 18.04 -19.23
C ASN A 4 -59.71 17.93 -19.15
N ARG A 5 -59.07 19.05 -19.36
CA ARG A 5 -57.67 19.30 -19.06
C ARG A 5 -57.56 19.59 -17.56
N GLY A 6 -56.78 18.82 -16.86
CA GLY A 6 -56.31 19.13 -15.52
C GLY A 6 -54.89 19.63 -15.60
N GLU A 7 -54.67 20.88 -15.33
CA GLU A 7 -53.37 21.53 -15.15
C GLU A 7 -52.72 20.97 -13.88
N ILE A 8 -51.46 20.54 -13.99
CA ILE A 8 -50.62 20.19 -12.85
C ILE A 8 -49.61 21.33 -12.71
N GLU A 9 -49.89 22.19 -11.73
CA GLU A 9 -48.93 23.20 -11.29
C GLU A 9 -47.66 22.56 -10.71
N SER A 10 -46.54 22.94 -11.26
CA SER A 10 -45.22 22.59 -10.78
C SER A 10 -44.75 23.62 -9.75
N GLU A 11 -44.79 23.28 -8.48
CA GLU A 11 -44.01 23.97 -7.45
C GLU A 11 -42.86 23.08 -7.01
N HIS A 12 -41.68 23.36 -7.51
CA HIS A 12 -40.43 22.87 -6.96
C HIS A 12 -39.51 24.06 -6.68
N GLY A 13 -39.65 24.61 -5.49
CA GLY A 13 -38.61 25.46 -4.88
C GLY A 13 -37.47 24.60 -4.31
N PRO A 14 -36.22 25.06 -4.36
CA PRO A 14 -35.12 24.29 -3.84
C PRO A 14 -35.12 24.30 -2.30
N ARG A 15 -35.27 23.13 -1.68
CA ARG A 15 -35.01 22.97 -0.25
C ARG A 15 -33.50 22.87 -0.05
N THR A 16 -32.89 23.96 0.35
CA THR A 16 -31.57 23.96 1.00
C THR A 16 -31.75 23.40 2.41
N SER A 17 -31.36 22.15 2.62
CA SER A 17 -31.20 21.62 3.96
C SER A 17 -29.82 22.11 4.49
N GLU A 18 -29.87 23.15 5.29
CA GLU A 18 -28.74 23.51 6.18
C GLU A 18 -28.55 22.39 7.20
N LEU A 19 -27.43 21.69 7.09
CA LEU A 19 -26.92 20.83 8.15
C LEU A 19 -26.32 21.73 9.24
N THR A 20 -27.12 22.08 10.24
CA THR A 20 -26.61 22.68 11.46
C THR A 20 -25.89 21.62 12.29
N LEU A 21 -24.56 21.65 12.27
CA LEU A 21 -23.72 20.93 13.21
C LEU A 21 -23.74 21.63 14.58
N ASN A 22 -24.77 21.37 15.38
CA ASN A 22 -24.74 21.63 16.81
C ASN A 22 -24.19 20.39 17.51
N GLY A 23 -22.85 20.22 17.52
CA GLY A 23 -22.13 19.27 18.35
C GLY A 23 -21.64 19.94 19.61
N GLU A 24 -22.17 19.52 20.73
CA GLU A 24 -21.71 19.97 22.06
C GLU A 24 -20.22 19.69 22.23
N ALA A 25 -19.47 20.76 22.42
CA ALA A 25 -18.10 20.70 22.95
C ALA A 25 -18.16 20.19 24.39
N GLY A 26 -17.50 19.07 24.68
CA GLY A 26 -17.26 18.65 26.05
C GLY A 26 -17.33 17.18 26.34
N LYS A 27 -16.48 16.37 25.71
CA LYS A 27 -15.93 15.20 26.37
C LYS A 27 -14.43 15.22 26.22
N THR A 28 -13.77 15.66 27.28
CA THR A 28 -12.37 15.38 27.55
C THR A 28 -12.20 13.86 27.46
N LEU A 29 -11.59 13.38 26.37
CA LEU A 29 -11.11 12.02 26.29
C LEU A 29 -10.06 11.85 27.37
N SER A 30 -10.42 11.11 28.42
CA SER A 30 -9.53 10.65 29.45
C SER A 30 -8.34 9.96 28.77
N ASN A 31 -7.12 10.42 29.06
CA ASN A 31 -5.85 9.83 28.66
C ASN A 31 -5.63 8.48 29.38
N ASN A 32 -6.44 7.50 29.05
CA ASN A 32 -6.24 6.08 29.36
C ASN A 32 -6.50 5.26 28.09
N SER A 33 -5.96 5.69 26.95
CA SER A 33 -5.78 4.81 25.83
C SER A 33 -4.63 3.87 26.20
N ALA A 34 -4.96 2.62 26.55
CA ALA A 34 -3.98 1.55 26.42
C ALA A 34 -3.37 1.70 25.01
N GLU A 35 -2.06 1.97 24.92
CA GLU A 35 -1.37 2.05 23.66
C GLU A 35 -1.55 0.71 22.97
N MET A 36 -2.42 0.66 21.94
CA MET A 36 -2.57 -0.52 21.11
C MET A 36 -1.28 -0.74 20.33
N LYS A 37 -0.81 -1.99 20.30
CA LYS A 37 0.58 -2.28 19.92
C LYS A 37 0.63 -3.28 18.78
N PHE A 38 1.47 -3.00 17.81
CA PHE A 38 2.06 -4.08 17.05
C PHE A 38 2.92 -4.93 18.00
N SER A 39 2.66 -6.20 18.11
CA SER A 39 3.53 -7.17 18.77
C SER A 39 4.19 -8.06 17.73
N TYR A 40 5.34 -8.62 18.07
CA TYR A 40 6.14 -9.43 17.17
C TYR A 40 6.49 -10.76 17.81
N GLU A 41 6.23 -11.88 17.12
CA GLU A 41 6.54 -13.22 17.58
C GLU A 41 7.27 -14.04 16.51
N ARG A 42 8.34 -14.70 16.92
CA ARG A 42 9.00 -15.71 16.10
C ARG A 42 8.69 -17.10 16.65
N ARG A 43 7.92 -17.89 15.93
CA ARG A 43 7.66 -19.29 16.30
C ARG A 43 8.82 -20.18 15.91
N LYS A 44 9.29 -21.02 16.86
CA LYS A 44 10.41 -21.94 16.65
C LYS A 44 10.02 -23.04 15.66
N GLY A 45 10.89 -23.39 14.69
CA GLY A 45 10.63 -24.51 13.78
C GLY A 45 11.51 -24.59 12.55
N PHE A 46 12.20 -23.50 12.21
CA PHE A 46 12.94 -23.43 10.95
C PHE A 46 14.22 -24.27 10.95
N ARG A 47 14.32 -25.28 10.04
CA ARG A 47 15.43 -26.23 9.96
C ARG A 47 16.38 -26.09 8.74
N GLY A 48 16.14 -25.13 7.83
CA GLY A 48 16.95 -24.93 6.64
C GLY A 48 18.22 -24.08 6.85
N SER A 49 19.34 -24.36 6.19
CA SER A 49 20.62 -23.67 6.41
C SER A 49 20.87 -22.46 5.49
N ALA A 50 20.40 -22.44 4.25
CA ALA A 50 20.56 -21.32 3.32
C ALA A 50 19.49 -20.24 3.55
N SER A 51 18.28 -20.66 3.81
CA SER A 51 17.11 -19.86 4.11
C SER A 51 17.15 -19.18 5.48
N ARG A 52 17.88 -19.73 6.47
CA ARG A 52 18.02 -19.07 7.79
C ARG A 52 18.59 -17.67 7.74
N ARG A 53 19.49 -17.37 6.80
CA ARG A 53 20.07 -16.03 6.68
C ARG A 53 19.11 -15.07 5.98
N SER A 54 18.44 -15.50 4.91
CA SER A 54 17.42 -14.72 4.23
C SER A 54 16.24 -14.43 5.16
N ALA A 55 15.75 -15.45 5.86
CA ALA A 55 14.73 -15.30 6.87
C ALA A 55 15.12 -14.32 7.99
N SER A 56 16.37 -14.37 8.47
CA SER A 56 16.87 -13.45 9.52
C SER A 56 16.95 -12.00 9.05
N VAL A 57 17.32 -11.76 7.78
CA VAL A 57 17.43 -10.41 7.22
C VAL A 57 16.04 -9.82 6.99
N SER A 58 15.11 -10.61 6.44
CA SER A 58 13.74 -10.20 6.20
C SER A 58 12.98 -9.94 7.50
N ASP A 59 13.12 -10.83 8.47
CA ASP A 59 12.59 -10.76 9.82
C ASP A 59 13.03 -9.46 10.54
N GLN A 60 14.32 -9.14 10.50
CA GLN A 60 14.85 -7.91 11.10
C GLN A 60 14.31 -6.66 10.40
N ALA A 61 14.17 -6.69 9.07
CA ALA A 61 13.62 -5.57 8.32
C ALA A 61 12.15 -5.32 8.69
N VAL A 62 11.33 -6.36 8.72
CA VAL A 62 9.91 -6.27 9.13
C VAL A 62 9.80 -5.77 10.57
N HIS A 63 10.61 -6.30 11.51
CA HIS A 63 10.62 -5.80 12.88
C HIS A 63 10.93 -4.30 12.96
N THR A 64 11.90 -3.82 12.18
CA THR A 64 12.23 -2.39 12.14
C THR A 64 11.06 -1.56 11.64
N ILE A 65 10.35 -2.03 10.61
CA ILE A 65 9.17 -1.36 10.06
C ILE A 65 8.02 -1.34 11.07
N VAL A 66 7.78 -2.44 11.76
CA VAL A 66 6.79 -2.52 12.84
C VAL A 66 7.06 -1.45 13.90
N GLU A 67 8.31 -1.27 14.33
CA GLU A 67 8.67 -0.23 15.30
C GLU A 67 8.46 1.20 14.78
N GLU A 68 8.61 1.43 13.46
CA GLU A 68 8.29 2.72 12.85
C GLU A 68 6.78 2.94 12.69
N LEU A 69 6.01 1.91 12.34
CA LEU A 69 4.55 1.99 12.24
C LEU A 69 3.91 2.32 13.59
N LYS A 70 4.37 1.70 14.68
CA LYS A 70 3.93 2.01 16.06
C LYS A 70 3.99 3.50 16.40
N LYS A 71 4.96 4.22 15.87
CA LYS A 71 5.15 5.65 16.16
C LYS A 71 4.24 6.55 15.33
N ARG A 72 3.72 6.04 14.22
CA ARG A 72 3.05 6.86 13.19
C ARG A 72 1.56 6.58 13.06
N ILE A 73 1.12 5.41 13.46
CA ILE A 73 -0.23 4.92 13.23
C ILE A 73 -0.89 4.62 14.56
N ALA A 74 -2.06 5.20 14.79
CA ALA A 74 -2.91 4.90 15.95
C ALA A 74 -3.82 3.72 15.59
N LEU A 75 -3.43 2.51 15.97
CA LEU A 75 -4.19 1.31 15.67
C LEU A 75 -5.50 1.24 16.47
N PRO A 76 -6.58 0.67 15.91
CA PRO A 76 -7.83 0.45 16.61
C PRO A 76 -7.79 -0.75 17.57
N PHE A 77 -6.87 -1.68 17.34
CA PHE A 77 -6.64 -2.88 18.13
C PHE A 77 -5.17 -3.33 18.04
N ASP A 78 -4.79 -4.30 18.87
CA ASP A 78 -3.46 -4.88 18.82
C ASP A 78 -3.31 -5.75 17.57
N ILE A 79 -2.27 -5.51 16.76
CA ILE A 79 -1.89 -6.35 15.63
C ILE A 79 -0.66 -7.16 16.01
N LYS A 80 -0.72 -8.47 15.81
CA LYS A 80 0.39 -9.36 16.07
C LYS A 80 1.04 -9.84 14.79
N VAL A 81 2.32 -9.54 14.61
CA VAL A 81 3.10 -10.00 13.47
C VAL A 81 3.86 -11.27 13.84
N ILE A 82 3.61 -12.35 13.10
CA ILE A 82 4.12 -13.68 13.38
C ILE A 82 4.93 -14.20 12.20
N PHE A 83 6.16 -14.64 12.48
CA PHE A 83 6.93 -15.46 11.56
C PHE A 83 6.81 -16.92 11.96
N ALA A 84 6.28 -17.75 11.07
CA ALA A 84 5.98 -19.16 11.35
C ALA A 84 6.39 -20.09 10.20
N GLN A 85 6.50 -21.36 10.49
CA GLN A 85 6.54 -22.42 9.48
C GLN A 85 5.10 -22.86 9.22
N CYS A 86 4.61 -22.67 7.98
CA CYS A 86 3.21 -22.94 7.62
C CYS A 86 3.05 -24.22 6.80
N GLY A 87 4.16 -24.75 6.20
CA GLY A 87 4.12 -25.89 5.29
C GLY A 87 3.88 -25.52 3.82
N SER A 88 3.55 -24.27 3.54
CA SER A 88 3.38 -23.68 2.19
C SER A 88 3.93 -22.25 2.17
N PRO A 89 4.37 -21.73 1.00
CA PRO A 89 4.74 -20.34 0.85
C PRO A 89 3.49 -19.46 0.87
N ASP A 90 3.31 -18.71 1.96
CA ASP A 90 2.12 -17.89 2.18
C ASP A 90 2.41 -16.68 3.08
N SER A 91 1.56 -15.66 3.02
CA SER A 91 1.37 -14.62 4.01
C SER A 91 -0.09 -14.21 4.01
N PHE A 92 -0.62 -13.85 5.16
CA PHE A 92 -2.01 -13.44 5.28
C PHE A 92 -2.24 -12.63 6.56
N TYR A 93 -3.27 -11.80 6.53
CA TYR A 93 -3.89 -11.21 7.69
C TYR A 93 -5.11 -12.05 8.09
N ASP A 94 -5.22 -12.38 9.37
CA ASP A 94 -6.35 -13.08 9.96
C ASP A 94 -7.20 -12.07 10.75
N GLU A 95 -8.42 -11.80 10.28
CA GLU A 95 -9.33 -10.80 10.84
C GLU A 95 -9.85 -11.20 12.22
N ASP A 96 -10.03 -12.52 12.49
CA ASP A 96 -10.57 -13.00 13.76
C ASP A 96 -9.56 -12.86 14.91
N SER A 97 -8.27 -13.07 14.61
CA SER A 97 -7.20 -13.02 15.62
C SER A 97 -6.36 -11.74 15.56
N HIS A 98 -6.55 -10.90 14.54
CA HIS A 98 -5.73 -9.73 14.23
C HIS A 98 -4.23 -10.07 14.10
N GLU A 99 -3.94 -11.20 13.48
CA GLU A 99 -2.57 -11.68 13.28
C GLU A 99 -2.15 -11.53 11.81
N ILE A 100 -0.99 -10.91 11.57
CA ILE A 100 -0.31 -10.96 10.27
C ILE A 100 0.70 -12.09 10.35
N VAL A 101 0.53 -13.11 9.52
CA VAL A 101 1.41 -14.28 9.46
C VAL A 101 2.29 -14.22 8.21
N ILE A 102 3.59 -14.37 8.39
CA ILE A 102 4.57 -14.50 7.30
C ILE A 102 5.22 -15.87 7.42
N CYS A 103 5.00 -16.70 6.42
CA CYS A 103 5.55 -18.05 6.38
C CYS A 103 7.02 -18.04 5.97
N TYR A 104 7.85 -18.79 6.66
CA TYR A 104 9.27 -18.93 6.28
C TYR A 104 9.43 -19.51 4.88
N GLU A 105 8.51 -20.35 4.45
CA GLU A 105 8.48 -20.92 3.10
C GLU A 105 8.32 -19.86 2.01
N LEU A 106 7.59 -18.78 2.27
CA LEU A 106 7.48 -17.64 1.36
C LEU A 106 8.83 -16.93 1.17
N ILE A 107 9.52 -16.66 2.28
CA ILE A 107 10.84 -16.03 2.24
C ILE A 107 11.85 -16.90 1.48
N ASP A 108 11.81 -18.22 1.72
CA ASP A 108 12.61 -19.20 0.99
C ASP A 108 12.25 -19.22 -0.50
N GLY A 109 10.96 -19.13 -0.81
CA GLY A 109 10.44 -19.03 -2.17
C GLY A 109 11.02 -17.81 -2.88
N TYR A 110 10.97 -16.63 -2.28
CA TYR A 110 11.56 -15.40 -2.83
C TYR A 110 13.08 -15.52 -3.01
N TYR A 111 13.80 -16.05 -2.02
CA TYR A 111 15.24 -16.27 -2.16
C TYR A 111 15.55 -17.19 -3.35
N ASN A 112 14.86 -18.32 -3.46
CA ASN A 112 15.03 -19.27 -4.57
C ASN A 112 14.69 -18.64 -5.92
N LEU A 113 13.61 -17.86 -5.99
CA LEU A 113 13.17 -17.15 -7.17
C LEU A 113 14.24 -16.16 -7.67
N PHE A 114 14.77 -15.33 -6.77
CA PHE A 114 15.81 -14.37 -7.11
C PHE A 114 17.16 -15.02 -7.38
N SER A 115 17.44 -16.18 -6.78
CA SER A 115 18.70 -16.91 -7.03
C SER A 115 18.84 -17.39 -8.48
N GLN A 116 17.74 -17.55 -9.20
CA GLN A 116 17.71 -17.93 -10.61
C GLN A 116 18.07 -16.77 -11.55
N THR A 117 17.88 -15.53 -11.12
CA THR A 117 18.01 -14.34 -11.96
C THR A 117 19.11 -13.38 -11.53
N LEU A 118 19.47 -13.37 -10.26
CA LEU A 118 20.49 -12.48 -9.70
C LEU A 118 21.77 -13.22 -9.36
N LYS A 119 22.92 -12.57 -9.63
CA LYS A 119 24.23 -13.07 -9.25
C LYS A 119 24.64 -12.49 -7.90
N GLY A 120 25.14 -13.36 -7.02
CA GLY A 120 25.68 -12.97 -5.71
C GLY A 120 24.63 -12.98 -4.59
N ARG A 121 25.01 -13.57 -3.47
CA ARG A 121 24.12 -13.79 -2.31
C ARG A 121 23.58 -12.50 -1.71
N THR A 122 24.35 -11.41 -1.73
CA THR A 122 23.92 -10.12 -1.20
C THR A 122 22.72 -9.60 -2.00
N ALA A 123 22.83 -9.55 -3.35
CA ALA A 123 21.74 -9.10 -4.20
C ALA A 123 20.49 -9.98 -4.07
N GLN A 124 20.67 -11.30 -3.95
CA GLN A 124 19.57 -12.25 -3.75
C GLN A 124 18.85 -12.02 -2.40
N ASN A 125 19.62 -11.82 -1.32
CA ASN A 125 19.06 -11.54 0.01
C ASN A 125 18.35 -10.20 0.05
N GLU A 126 18.93 -9.15 -0.54
CA GLU A 126 18.28 -7.81 -0.58
C GLU A 126 16.97 -7.84 -1.38
N ALA A 127 16.95 -8.55 -2.53
CA ALA A 127 15.73 -8.70 -3.30
C ALA A 127 14.65 -9.52 -2.56
N ALA A 128 15.04 -10.64 -1.91
CA ALA A 128 14.12 -11.43 -1.10
C ALA A 128 13.58 -10.62 0.10
N LYS A 129 14.45 -9.84 0.77
CA LYS A 129 14.04 -8.92 1.82
C LYS A 129 13.03 -7.91 1.31
N GLY A 130 13.32 -7.24 0.18
CA GLY A 130 12.42 -6.25 -0.40
C GLY A 130 11.05 -6.81 -0.74
N ALA A 131 10.98 -7.99 -1.38
CA ALA A 131 9.73 -8.67 -1.67
C ALA A 131 8.97 -9.08 -0.39
N THR A 132 9.69 -9.56 0.64
CA THR A 132 9.07 -9.89 1.94
C THR A 132 8.50 -8.66 2.63
N VAL A 133 9.21 -7.54 2.59
CA VAL A 133 8.71 -6.28 3.16
C VAL A 133 7.51 -5.76 2.38
N SER A 134 7.53 -5.86 1.05
CA SER A 134 6.40 -5.44 0.21
C SER A 134 5.14 -6.24 0.55
N ILE A 135 5.23 -7.57 0.67
CA ILE A 135 4.07 -8.38 1.01
C ILE A 135 3.65 -8.19 2.48
N PHE A 136 4.57 -8.00 3.41
CA PHE A 136 4.22 -7.65 4.78
C PHE A 136 3.38 -6.36 4.86
N LEU A 137 3.74 -5.34 4.09
CA LEU A 137 2.97 -4.09 4.05
C LEU A 137 1.64 -4.24 3.33
N HIS A 138 1.51 -5.20 2.42
CA HIS A 138 0.24 -5.61 1.84
C HIS A 138 -0.68 -6.18 2.93
N GLU A 139 -0.20 -7.08 3.79
CA GLU A 139 -0.98 -7.61 4.92
C GLU A 139 -1.30 -6.51 5.97
N VAL A 140 -0.40 -5.55 6.17
CA VAL A 140 -0.70 -4.38 7.00
C VAL A 140 -1.86 -3.58 6.43
N ALA A 141 -1.98 -3.46 5.11
CA ALA A 141 -3.10 -2.76 4.49
C ALA A 141 -4.44 -3.43 4.82
N HIS A 142 -4.54 -4.77 4.73
CA HIS A 142 -5.73 -5.51 5.13
C HIS A 142 -6.08 -5.24 6.59
N ALA A 143 -5.10 -5.32 7.50
CA ALA A 143 -5.31 -5.03 8.91
C ALA A 143 -5.78 -3.59 9.20
N LEU A 144 -5.36 -2.61 8.39
CA LEU A 144 -5.82 -1.23 8.54
C LEU A 144 -7.19 -1.00 7.89
N ILE A 145 -7.48 -1.65 6.77
CA ILE A 145 -8.78 -1.60 6.10
C ILE A 145 -9.85 -2.18 7.02
N ASP A 146 -9.63 -3.37 7.55
CA ASP A 146 -10.50 -4.01 8.54
C ASP A 146 -10.65 -3.16 9.80
N GLY A 147 -9.53 -2.82 10.43
CA GLY A 147 -9.52 -2.14 11.73
C GLY A 147 -10.16 -0.76 11.77
N TRP A 148 -10.19 -0.05 10.66
CA TRP A 148 -10.79 1.28 10.55
C TRP A 148 -12.04 1.32 9.67
N ASP A 149 -12.50 0.16 9.20
CA ASP A 149 -13.62 0.05 8.25
C ASP A 149 -13.43 1.02 7.07
N LEU A 150 -12.24 0.97 6.44
CA LEU A 150 -11.91 1.92 5.38
C LEU A 150 -12.74 1.65 4.12
N PRO A 151 -13.38 2.68 3.54
CA PRO A 151 -14.23 2.50 2.37
C PRO A 151 -13.41 2.24 1.10
N ILE A 152 -13.15 0.99 0.78
CA ILE A 152 -12.49 0.57 -0.44
C ILE A 152 -13.53 0.33 -1.54
N THR A 153 -13.37 0.99 -2.69
CA THR A 153 -14.36 0.97 -3.79
C THR A 153 -13.95 0.03 -4.94
N GLY A 154 -12.90 -0.73 -4.79
CA GLY A 154 -12.40 -1.68 -5.78
C GLY A 154 -12.09 -3.02 -5.15
N ARG A 155 -11.19 -3.77 -5.79
CA ARG A 155 -10.62 -4.97 -5.18
C ARG A 155 -9.74 -4.55 -4.00
N GLU A 156 -9.96 -5.14 -2.85
CA GLU A 156 -9.15 -4.87 -1.66
C GLU A 156 -7.69 -5.26 -1.86
N GLU A 157 -7.44 -6.36 -2.56
CA GLU A 157 -6.12 -6.82 -2.95
C GLU A 157 -5.32 -5.79 -3.76
N ASP A 158 -5.97 -5.13 -4.72
CA ASP A 158 -5.34 -4.05 -5.48
C ASP A 158 -5.07 -2.82 -4.60
N ALA A 159 -5.96 -2.53 -3.66
CA ALA A 159 -5.77 -1.44 -2.70
C ALA A 159 -4.62 -1.75 -1.73
N ALA A 160 -4.48 -3.00 -1.27
CA ALA A 160 -3.37 -3.44 -0.43
C ALA A 160 -2.02 -3.34 -1.15
N ASP A 161 -1.93 -3.74 -2.42
CA ASP A 161 -0.74 -3.53 -3.25
C ASP A 161 -0.39 -2.06 -3.43
N GLN A 162 -1.38 -1.19 -3.63
CA GLN A 162 -1.19 0.26 -3.73
C GLN A 162 -0.65 0.84 -2.42
N PHE A 163 -1.26 0.49 -1.28
CA PHE A 163 -0.81 0.94 0.04
C PHE A 163 0.64 0.55 0.28
N SER A 164 0.98 -0.74 0.10
CA SER A 164 2.33 -1.26 0.27
C SER A 164 3.33 -0.47 -0.56
N THR A 165 3.06 -0.32 -1.86
CA THR A 165 3.93 0.42 -2.78
C THR A 165 4.10 1.88 -2.36
N LEU A 166 2.99 2.59 -2.08
CA LEU A 166 3.01 4.00 -1.70
C LEU A 166 3.73 4.23 -0.37
N LEU A 167 3.54 3.35 0.62
CA LEU A 167 4.22 3.47 1.89
C LEU A 167 5.73 3.28 1.75
N LEU A 168 6.17 2.34 0.91
CA LEU A 168 7.57 2.12 0.59
C LEU A 168 8.18 3.37 -0.06
N ILE A 169 7.65 3.80 -1.21
CA ILE A 169 8.28 4.86 -2.02
C ILE A 169 8.21 6.25 -1.37
N ASN A 170 7.24 6.51 -0.50
CA ASN A 170 7.09 7.81 0.19
C ASN A 170 7.72 7.85 1.58
N GLY A 171 7.91 6.71 2.23
CA GLY A 171 8.15 6.68 3.66
C GLY A 171 9.41 5.96 4.14
N MET A 172 10.05 5.17 3.28
CA MET A 172 11.14 4.29 3.72
C MET A 172 12.44 4.55 2.97
N PRO A 173 13.59 4.52 3.67
CA PRO A 173 14.89 4.45 3.01
C PRO A 173 14.93 3.19 2.12
N ASP A 174 15.47 3.31 0.91
CA ASP A 174 15.53 2.24 -0.10
C ASP A 174 14.15 1.63 -0.44
N GLY A 175 13.05 2.35 -0.15
CA GLY A 175 11.69 1.87 -0.36
C GLY A 175 11.37 1.64 -1.84
N ASP A 176 11.91 2.46 -2.73
CA ASP A 176 11.77 2.28 -4.17
C ASP A 176 12.36 0.91 -4.61
N GLU A 177 13.53 0.55 -4.09
CA GLU A 177 14.17 -0.74 -4.39
C GLU A 177 13.39 -1.92 -3.81
N MET A 178 12.79 -1.76 -2.63
CA MET A 178 11.92 -2.78 -2.03
C MET A 178 10.63 -2.96 -2.85
N ALA A 179 10.00 -1.88 -3.29
CA ALA A 179 8.83 -1.94 -4.17
C ALA A 179 9.16 -2.59 -5.51
N LEU A 180 10.30 -2.25 -6.11
CA LEU A 180 10.78 -2.89 -7.35
C LEU A 180 11.13 -4.38 -7.14
N ALA A 181 11.59 -4.78 -5.96
CA ALA A 181 11.81 -6.19 -5.64
C ALA A 181 10.47 -6.95 -5.53
N GLY A 182 9.45 -6.35 -4.87
CA GLY A 182 8.08 -6.88 -4.85
C GLY A 182 7.52 -7.04 -6.27
N ALA A 183 7.58 -5.98 -7.09
CA ALA A 183 7.16 -6.05 -8.48
C ALA A 183 7.89 -7.16 -9.25
N ARG A 184 9.21 -7.27 -9.09
CA ARG A 184 10.00 -8.30 -9.76
C ARG A 184 9.59 -9.71 -9.34
N SER A 185 9.17 -9.94 -8.07
CA SER A 185 8.68 -11.25 -7.65
C SER A 185 7.41 -11.63 -8.41
N PHE A 186 6.45 -10.73 -8.58
CA PHE A 186 5.25 -10.96 -9.40
C PHE A 186 5.60 -11.32 -10.86
N LYS A 187 6.51 -10.55 -11.48
CA LYS A 187 6.96 -10.86 -12.85
C LYS A 187 7.58 -12.25 -12.98
N LEU A 188 8.34 -12.69 -11.98
CA LEU A 188 8.99 -14.00 -11.99
C LEU A 188 7.98 -15.12 -11.72
N LEU A 189 7.01 -14.90 -10.82
CA LEU A 189 5.91 -15.84 -10.56
C LEU A 189 5.04 -16.01 -11.82
N ALA A 190 4.64 -14.92 -12.47
CA ALA A 190 3.94 -14.96 -13.75
C ALA A 190 4.68 -15.77 -14.81
N ALA A 191 6.02 -15.67 -14.84
CA ALA A 191 6.83 -16.46 -15.78
C ALA A 191 6.81 -17.97 -15.48
N LEU A 192 6.71 -18.37 -14.22
CA LEU A 192 6.56 -19.77 -13.81
C LEU A 192 5.19 -20.36 -14.18
N GLU A 193 4.19 -19.50 -14.26
CA GLU A 193 2.81 -19.88 -14.62
C GLU A 193 2.53 -19.82 -16.13
N LYS A 194 3.54 -19.47 -16.91
CA LYS A 194 3.39 -19.34 -18.36
C LYS A 194 2.89 -20.65 -18.99
N GLY A 195 1.77 -20.56 -19.70
CA GLY A 195 1.11 -21.71 -20.35
C GLY A 195 0.12 -22.46 -19.46
N ARG A 196 -0.08 -22.04 -18.21
CA ARG A 196 -1.21 -22.47 -17.39
C ARG A 196 -2.43 -21.63 -17.70
N GLU A 197 -3.62 -22.19 -17.48
CA GLU A 197 -4.85 -21.44 -17.51
C GLU A 197 -4.83 -20.38 -16.39
N LYS A 198 -5.20 -19.14 -16.75
CA LYS A 198 -5.26 -18.03 -15.77
C LYS A 198 -6.55 -18.13 -14.96
N ASP A 199 -6.43 -18.05 -13.65
CA ASP A 199 -7.58 -17.95 -12.78
C ASP A 199 -8.05 -16.48 -12.69
N TYR A 200 -9.09 -16.18 -13.45
CA TYR A 200 -9.73 -14.86 -13.43
C TYR A 200 -10.73 -14.67 -12.28
N SER A 201 -11.00 -15.72 -11.50
CA SER A 201 -11.87 -15.69 -10.34
C SER A 201 -11.14 -15.39 -9.03
N ASP A 202 -9.81 -15.38 -9.04
CA ASP A 202 -8.97 -15.05 -7.90
C ASP A 202 -9.26 -13.62 -7.39
N ALA A 203 -9.21 -13.44 -6.09
CA ALA A 203 -9.34 -12.13 -5.47
C ALA A 203 -8.21 -11.18 -5.90
N HIS A 204 -6.99 -11.72 -6.07
CA HIS A 204 -5.86 -10.97 -6.58
C HIS A 204 -5.97 -10.71 -8.09
N SER A 205 -5.43 -9.58 -8.51
CA SER A 205 -5.12 -9.34 -9.91
C SER A 205 -4.01 -10.30 -10.38
N LEU A 206 -3.95 -10.55 -11.69
CA LEU A 206 -2.89 -11.38 -12.25
C LEU A 206 -1.51 -10.81 -11.91
N ASP A 207 -0.53 -11.67 -11.68
CA ASP A 207 0.84 -11.25 -11.33
C ASP A 207 1.45 -10.28 -12.34
N GLU A 208 1.14 -10.42 -13.64
CA GLU A 208 1.55 -9.46 -14.65
C GLU A 208 0.94 -8.07 -14.42
N GLN A 209 -0.32 -8.01 -13.98
CA GLN A 209 -1.01 -6.75 -13.68
C GLN A 209 -0.43 -6.12 -12.41
N ARG A 210 -0.24 -6.91 -11.34
CA ARG A 210 0.40 -6.47 -10.10
C ARG A 210 1.80 -5.90 -10.36
N PHE A 211 2.59 -6.59 -11.21
CA PHE A 211 3.90 -6.10 -11.65
C PHE A 211 3.80 -4.71 -12.29
N PHE A 212 2.95 -4.55 -13.32
CA PHE A 212 2.84 -3.27 -14.03
C PHE A 212 2.27 -2.16 -13.16
N ASN A 213 1.32 -2.44 -12.30
CA ASN A 213 0.74 -1.48 -11.37
C ASN A 213 1.80 -0.95 -10.39
N THR A 214 2.61 -1.84 -9.82
CA THR A 214 3.68 -1.47 -8.89
C THR A 214 4.76 -0.62 -9.55
N ILE A 215 5.32 -1.05 -10.72
CA ILE A 215 6.37 -0.27 -11.39
C ILE A 215 5.86 1.07 -11.92
N CYS A 216 4.56 1.17 -12.23
CA CYS A 216 3.93 2.42 -12.63
C CYS A 216 3.91 3.42 -11.47
N LEU A 217 3.59 3.00 -10.26
CA LEU A 217 3.63 3.87 -9.09
C LEU A 217 5.06 4.31 -8.74
N VAL A 218 6.04 3.41 -8.84
CA VAL A 218 7.46 3.76 -8.64
C VAL A 218 7.93 4.78 -9.69
N TYR A 219 7.60 4.55 -10.96
CA TYR A 219 7.92 5.48 -12.04
C TYR A 219 7.21 6.82 -11.84
N GLY A 220 5.91 6.81 -11.57
CA GLY A 220 5.10 8.02 -11.39
C GLY A 220 5.55 8.90 -10.21
N HIS A 221 6.17 8.29 -9.18
CA HIS A 221 6.76 9.00 -8.06
C HIS A 221 8.01 9.79 -8.47
N ARG A 222 8.90 9.18 -9.30
CA ARG A 222 10.19 9.78 -9.73
C ARG A 222 10.51 9.44 -11.18
N PRO A 223 9.82 10.04 -12.16
CA PRO A 223 9.96 9.67 -13.57
C PRO A 223 11.41 9.77 -14.08
N GLU A 224 12.12 10.84 -13.72
CA GLU A 224 13.50 11.07 -14.17
C GLU A 224 14.45 9.96 -13.67
N GLN A 225 14.28 9.49 -12.42
CA GLN A 225 15.12 8.44 -11.85
C GLN A 225 14.85 7.08 -12.49
N TYR A 226 13.60 6.81 -12.87
CA TYR A 226 13.15 5.52 -13.39
C TYR A 226 12.88 5.49 -14.90
N GLU A 227 13.30 6.52 -15.64
CA GLU A 227 13.19 6.59 -17.10
C GLU A 227 13.80 5.36 -17.80
N TYR A 228 14.79 4.71 -17.17
CA TYR A 228 15.38 3.50 -17.69
C TYR A 228 14.38 2.34 -17.86
N LEU A 229 13.27 2.33 -17.08
CA LEU A 229 12.22 1.32 -17.20
C LEU A 229 11.53 1.41 -18.58
N ILE A 230 11.39 2.61 -19.13
CA ILE A 230 10.86 2.82 -20.48
C ILE A 230 11.93 2.44 -21.51
N ARG A 231 13.16 2.96 -21.34
CA ARG A 231 14.24 2.74 -22.29
C ARG A 231 14.59 1.28 -22.50
N ASN A 232 14.48 0.44 -21.46
CA ASN A 232 14.77 -0.99 -21.54
C ASN A 232 13.52 -1.85 -21.86
N GLY A 233 12.36 -1.21 -22.13
CA GLY A 233 11.11 -1.89 -22.47
C GLY A 233 10.41 -2.59 -21.30
N THR A 234 10.81 -2.32 -20.04
CA THR A 234 10.16 -2.90 -18.86
C THR A 234 8.79 -2.26 -18.63
N LEU A 235 8.69 -0.94 -18.77
CA LEU A 235 7.43 -0.20 -18.71
C LEU A 235 7.07 0.31 -20.11
N PRO A 236 5.94 -0.10 -20.70
CA PRO A 236 5.50 0.40 -22.00
C PRO A 236 5.29 1.93 -21.97
N PRO A 237 5.69 2.68 -23.01
CA PRO A 237 5.54 4.13 -23.05
C PRO A 237 4.11 4.61 -22.86
N ASP A 238 3.13 3.92 -23.47
CA ASP A 238 1.72 4.26 -23.34
C ASP A 238 1.23 4.12 -21.88
N ARG A 239 1.71 3.10 -21.17
CA ARG A 239 1.39 2.92 -19.73
C ARG A 239 2.11 3.98 -18.88
N ALA A 240 3.37 4.30 -19.20
CA ALA A 240 4.16 5.29 -18.47
C ALA A 240 3.51 6.68 -18.47
N PHE A 241 2.82 7.03 -19.56
CA PHE A 241 2.13 8.31 -19.71
C PHE A 241 1.09 8.58 -18.60
N GLU A 242 0.45 7.53 -18.08
CA GLU A 242 -0.58 7.65 -17.04
C GLU A 242 -0.02 7.56 -15.62
N CYS A 243 1.22 7.08 -15.44
CA CYS A 243 1.75 6.69 -14.13
C CYS A 243 1.91 7.86 -13.13
N GLU A 244 2.25 9.07 -13.60
CA GLU A 244 2.36 10.25 -12.73
C GLU A 244 1.00 10.69 -12.18
N GLU A 245 -0.03 10.62 -13.02
CA GLU A 245 -1.41 10.91 -12.60
C GLU A 245 -1.92 9.82 -11.65
N ASP A 246 -1.69 8.55 -11.97
CA ASP A 246 -2.04 7.41 -11.12
C ASP A 246 -1.40 7.54 -9.73
N TYR A 247 -0.09 7.77 -9.68
CA TYR A 247 0.61 8.00 -8.41
C TYR A 247 -0.01 9.16 -7.62
N THR A 248 -0.20 10.31 -8.26
CA THR A 248 -0.74 11.50 -7.59
C THR A 248 -2.13 11.26 -7.04
N ARG A 249 -3.01 10.61 -7.81
CA ARG A 249 -4.38 10.30 -7.44
C ARG A 249 -4.43 9.30 -6.29
N LEU A 250 -3.72 8.18 -6.41
CA LEU A 250 -3.73 7.11 -5.41
C LEU A 250 -3.07 7.54 -4.11
N ASN A 251 -1.94 8.27 -4.19
CA ASN A 251 -1.27 8.82 -3.02
C ASN A 251 -2.19 9.79 -2.25
N ARG A 252 -2.91 10.66 -2.95
CA ARG A 252 -3.90 11.55 -2.33
C ARG A 252 -5.05 10.77 -1.68
N SER A 253 -5.55 9.72 -2.35
CA SER A 253 -6.63 8.89 -1.82
C SER A 253 -6.22 8.22 -0.52
N TRP A 254 -5.08 7.56 -0.49
CA TRP A 254 -4.55 6.93 0.71
C TRP A 254 -4.24 7.93 1.83
N GLN A 255 -3.70 9.11 1.51
CA GLN A 255 -3.52 10.18 2.49
C GLN A 255 -4.85 10.65 3.10
N THR A 256 -5.91 10.70 2.31
CA THR A 256 -7.25 11.06 2.79
C THR A 256 -7.82 9.99 3.72
N LEU A 257 -7.71 8.71 3.34
CA LEU A 257 -8.18 7.58 4.14
C LEU A 257 -7.42 7.46 5.47
N LEU A 258 -6.10 7.59 5.44
CA LEU A 258 -5.25 7.41 6.61
C LEU A 258 -5.17 8.66 7.50
N GLY A 259 -5.40 9.86 6.95
CA GLY A 259 -5.21 11.13 7.65
C GLY A 259 -5.82 11.19 9.06
N PRO A 260 -7.07 10.73 9.26
CA PRO A 260 -7.71 10.72 10.58
C PRO A 260 -7.03 9.80 11.60
N HIS A 261 -6.27 8.81 11.16
CA HIS A 261 -5.70 7.72 11.94
C HIS A 261 -4.18 7.85 12.17
N LEU A 262 -3.56 8.88 11.58
CA LEU A 262 -2.14 9.15 11.80
C LEU A 262 -1.93 9.86 13.14
N ALA A 263 -0.86 9.53 13.84
CA ALA A 263 -0.47 10.22 15.06
C ALA A 263 -0.28 11.72 14.77
N TYR A 264 -0.89 12.56 15.60
CA TYR A 264 -1.09 14.01 15.37
C TYR A 264 0.17 14.79 14.95
N SER A 265 1.37 14.39 15.41
CA SER A 265 2.63 15.08 15.07
C SER A 265 3.08 14.84 13.62
N SER A 266 2.77 13.67 13.04
CA SER A 266 3.21 13.31 11.69
C SER A 266 2.34 13.91 10.58
N TYR A 267 1.06 14.16 10.88
CA TYR A 267 0.11 14.75 9.93
C TYR A 267 0.35 16.24 9.70
N GLN A 268 0.61 16.99 10.78
CA GLN A 268 0.82 18.46 10.70
C GLN A 268 2.09 18.83 9.94
N GLU A 269 3.16 18.06 10.07
CA GLU A 269 4.43 18.35 9.42
C GLU A 269 4.36 18.13 7.89
N LYS A 270 3.67 17.06 7.45
CA LYS A 270 3.43 16.79 6.03
C LYS A 270 2.40 17.72 5.40
N ALA A 271 1.33 18.08 6.11
CA ALA A 271 0.32 19.01 5.60
C ALA A 271 0.90 20.42 5.36
N ARG A 272 1.84 20.88 6.18
CA ARG A 272 2.57 22.15 5.97
C ARG A 272 3.52 22.10 4.77
N GLY A 273 4.19 20.96 4.53
CA GLY A 273 5.09 20.75 3.38
C GLY A 273 4.35 20.70 2.05
N TYR A 274 3.16 20.07 2.02
CA TYR A 274 2.38 19.90 0.78
C TYR A 274 1.65 21.21 0.36
N GLY A 275 1.16 21.98 1.33
CA GLY A 275 0.52 23.27 1.06
C GLY A 275 1.48 24.30 0.46
N SER A 276 2.73 24.33 0.91
CA SER A 276 3.75 25.25 0.41
C SER A 276 4.20 24.94 -1.01
N SER A 277 4.41 23.67 -1.37
CA SER A 277 4.87 23.26 -2.70
C SER A 277 3.80 23.42 -3.79
N GLN A 278 2.52 23.16 -3.49
CA GLN A 278 1.42 23.38 -4.44
C GLN A 278 1.14 24.87 -4.68
N GLU A 279 1.25 25.67 -3.64
CA GLU A 279 1.06 27.12 -3.75
C GLU A 279 2.21 27.79 -4.53
N GLU A 280 3.43 27.30 -4.37
CA GLU A 280 4.60 27.73 -5.14
C GLU A 280 4.53 27.27 -6.60
N ALA A 281 4.11 26.06 -6.89
CA ALA A 281 3.86 25.58 -8.23
C ALA A 281 2.74 26.36 -8.94
N ARG A 282 1.63 26.68 -8.24
CA ARG A 282 0.56 27.53 -8.79
C ARG A 282 1.03 28.97 -9.06
N ARG A 283 1.84 29.54 -8.19
CA ARG A 283 2.43 30.89 -8.41
C ARG A 283 3.38 30.91 -9.60
N ASN A 284 4.16 29.87 -9.81
CA ASN A 284 5.06 29.75 -10.94
C ASN A 284 4.30 29.59 -12.28
N VAL A 285 3.25 28.78 -12.32
CA VAL A 285 2.38 28.65 -13.52
C VAL A 285 1.66 29.95 -13.85
N MET A 286 1.21 30.73 -12.85
CA MET A 286 0.61 32.05 -13.09
C MET A 286 1.63 33.06 -13.60
N ARG A 287 2.87 33.04 -13.11
CA ARG A 287 3.94 33.93 -13.60
C ARG A 287 4.32 33.68 -15.06
N THR A 288 4.32 32.42 -15.50
CA THR A 288 4.66 32.03 -16.89
C THR A 288 3.53 32.34 -17.88
N ARG A 289 2.29 32.54 -17.43
CA ARG A 289 1.16 32.93 -18.29
C ARG A 289 0.99 34.46 -18.47
N LEU A 290 1.73 35.26 -17.73
CA LEU A 290 1.69 36.74 -17.79
C LEU A 290 2.93 37.36 -18.44
N GLN A 291 3.80 36.56 -19.02
CA GLN A 291 4.87 36.95 -19.96
C GLN A 291 4.58 36.45 -21.35
#